data_90816487fc050dfd2516232434b136f6
#
_entry.id   90816487fc050dfd2516232434b136f6
#
_cell.length_a   1.000
_cell.length_b   1.000
_cell.length_c   1.000
_cell.angle_alpha   90.00
_cell.angle_beta   90.00
_cell.angle_gamma   90.00
#
_symmetry.space_group_name_H-M   'P 1'
#
loop_
_entity.id
_entity.type
_entity.pdbx_description
1 polymer ?
#
loop_
_entity_poly.entity_id
_entity_poly.type
_entity_poly.pdbx_seq_one_letter_code
_entity_poly.pdbx_strand_id
1 'polypeptide(L)'
;SNMSRIRIDPLDAAQWSRAEMEARRQVRRISRFFIENVPGFEKAYLISTGDFTGLRDSRRIQGKYVLTGEDVVEGKLFADPVVRSSYPVDIHDTDGVSSTIVKPKTGVFYIPYHCLVTNEISNLLLAGRCISTDYAAHACIRVMITCMRLGEAAGLAAAESVHLGTAPNALDGRSIS
;
A
#
# COMPACT_ATOMS: atom_id res chain seq x y z
N SER A 1 -2.74 -18.21 -3.46
CA SER A 1 -1.33 -18.13 -3.90
C SER A 1 -1.09 -16.78 -4.59
N ASN A 2 0.05 -16.15 -4.39
CA ASN A 2 0.42 -14.86 -4.98
C ASN A 2 1.47 -15.07 -6.09
N MET A 3 1.11 -15.82 -7.10
CA MET A 3 2.03 -16.27 -8.14
C MET A 3 1.87 -15.57 -9.49
N SER A 4 0.68 -15.03 -9.78
CA SER A 4 0.44 -14.30 -11.04
C SER A 4 0.82 -12.83 -10.91
N ARG A 5 1.49 -12.28 -11.92
CA ARG A 5 1.90 -10.86 -11.97
C ARG A 5 1.75 -10.35 -13.40
N ILE A 6 1.27 -9.13 -13.52
CA ILE A 6 1.10 -8.45 -14.81
C ILE A 6 1.47 -6.99 -14.62
N ARG A 7 2.33 -6.48 -15.46
CA ARG A 7 2.69 -5.06 -15.48
C ARG A 7 1.70 -4.31 -16.37
N ILE A 8 1.07 -3.29 -15.82
CA ILE A 8 0.16 -2.40 -16.54
C ILE A 8 0.31 -0.96 -16.07
N ASP A 9 -0.14 -0.03 -16.87
CA ASP A 9 -0.55 1.28 -16.40
C ASP A 9 -1.96 1.15 -15.81
N PRO A 10 -2.14 1.29 -14.48
CA PRO A 10 -3.44 1.13 -13.83
C PRO A 10 -4.45 2.23 -14.19
N LEU A 11 -4.00 3.30 -14.85
CA LEU A 11 -4.85 4.40 -15.30
C LEU A 11 -5.37 4.19 -16.73
N ASP A 12 -4.85 3.19 -17.45
CA ASP A 12 -5.30 2.80 -18.78
C ASP A 12 -6.32 1.65 -18.68
N ALA A 13 -7.59 1.95 -18.89
CA ALA A 13 -8.68 0.97 -18.81
C ALA A 13 -8.53 -0.20 -19.81
N ALA A 14 -7.94 0.06 -20.98
CA ALA A 14 -7.71 -0.99 -21.97
C ALA A 14 -6.59 -1.95 -21.52
N GLN A 15 -5.53 -1.44 -20.92
CA GLN A 15 -4.48 -2.27 -20.30
C GLN A 15 -5.04 -3.08 -19.14
N TRP A 16 -5.88 -2.48 -18.31
CA TRP A 16 -6.52 -3.20 -17.21
C TRP A 16 -7.37 -4.37 -17.72
N SER A 17 -8.23 -4.14 -18.70
CA SER A 17 -9.06 -5.20 -19.29
C SER A 17 -8.20 -6.34 -19.86
N ARG A 18 -7.11 -6.03 -20.54
CA ARG A 18 -6.15 -7.05 -21.03
C ARG A 18 -5.50 -7.80 -19.87
N ALA A 19 -5.15 -7.11 -18.79
CA ALA A 19 -4.56 -7.73 -17.60
C ALA A 19 -5.51 -8.71 -16.91
N GLU A 20 -6.80 -8.38 -16.81
CA GLU A 20 -7.82 -9.31 -16.29
C GLU A 20 -7.87 -10.62 -17.08
N MET A 21 -7.87 -10.53 -18.40
CA MET A 21 -7.86 -11.72 -19.25
C MET A 21 -6.57 -12.54 -19.09
N GLU A 22 -5.43 -11.86 -19.06
CA GLU A 22 -4.14 -12.55 -18.92
C GLU A 22 -3.95 -13.15 -17.53
N ALA A 23 -4.39 -12.47 -16.47
CA ALA A 23 -4.36 -13.01 -15.12
C ALA A 23 -5.14 -14.34 -15.01
N ARG A 24 -6.33 -14.42 -15.63
CA ARG A 24 -7.11 -15.66 -15.68
C ARG A 24 -6.44 -16.77 -16.47
N ARG A 25 -5.73 -16.43 -17.56
CA ARG A 25 -4.90 -17.39 -18.29
C ARG A 25 -3.74 -17.90 -17.44
N GLN A 26 -3.07 -17.03 -16.72
CA GLN A 26 -1.98 -17.40 -15.79
C GLN A 26 -2.49 -18.33 -14.68
N VAL A 27 -3.63 -18.02 -14.07
CA VAL A 27 -4.23 -18.88 -13.03
C VAL A 27 -4.52 -20.29 -13.58
N ARG A 28 -5.05 -20.41 -14.78
CA ARG A 28 -5.29 -21.72 -15.40
C ARG A 28 -3.98 -22.50 -15.64
N ARG A 29 -2.92 -21.82 -16.13
CA ARG A 29 -1.60 -22.45 -16.30
C ARG A 29 -1.00 -22.91 -14.99
N ILE A 30 -1.07 -22.06 -13.95
CA ILE A 30 -0.57 -22.37 -12.61
C ILE A 30 -1.35 -23.55 -12.01
N SER A 31 -2.69 -23.55 -12.11
CA SER A 31 -3.53 -24.63 -11.60
C SER A 31 -3.17 -25.96 -12.26
N ARG A 32 -3.02 -25.96 -13.59
CA ARG A 32 -2.60 -27.16 -14.34
C ARG A 32 -1.22 -27.64 -13.91
N PHE A 33 -0.26 -26.71 -13.77
CA PHE A 33 1.08 -27.06 -13.31
C PHE A 33 1.06 -27.76 -11.93
N PHE A 34 0.25 -27.27 -10.99
CA PHE A 34 0.12 -27.91 -9.67
C PHE A 34 -0.43 -29.33 -9.80
N ILE A 35 -1.49 -29.53 -10.57
CA ILE A 35 -2.12 -30.84 -10.77
C ILE A 35 -1.15 -31.85 -11.40
N GLU A 36 -0.37 -31.41 -12.38
CA GLU A 36 0.52 -32.29 -13.17
C GLU A 36 1.87 -32.53 -12.51
N ASN A 37 2.37 -31.63 -11.64
CA ASN A 37 3.75 -31.64 -11.20
C ASN A 37 3.96 -31.60 -9.69
N VAL A 38 2.93 -31.33 -8.90
CA VAL A 38 3.11 -31.16 -7.45
C VAL A 38 2.44 -32.33 -6.73
N PRO A 39 3.23 -33.20 -6.02
CA PRO A 39 2.66 -34.34 -5.28
C PRO A 39 1.58 -33.89 -4.28
N GLY A 40 0.46 -34.58 -4.27
CA GLY A 40 -0.71 -34.28 -3.42
C GLY A 40 -1.76 -33.40 -4.11
N PHE A 41 -1.48 -32.86 -5.30
CA PHE A 41 -2.42 -32.05 -6.08
C PHE A 41 -3.08 -32.79 -7.25
N GLU A 42 -2.84 -34.10 -7.42
CA GLU A 42 -3.29 -34.89 -8.59
C GLU A 42 -4.82 -34.86 -8.76
N LYS A 43 -5.54 -34.72 -7.66
CA LYS A 43 -7.02 -34.64 -7.65
C LYS A 43 -7.55 -33.26 -7.34
N ALA A 44 -6.67 -32.24 -7.31
CA ALA A 44 -7.06 -30.87 -7.03
C ALA A 44 -7.82 -30.24 -8.22
N TYR A 45 -8.66 -29.28 -7.91
CA TYR A 45 -9.33 -28.47 -8.94
C TYR A 45 -9.41 -27.00 -8.49
N LEU A 46 -9.50 -26.10 -9.44
CA LEU A 46 -9.63 -24.68 -9.17
C LEU A 46 -11.06 -24.38 -8.70
N ILE A 47 -11.21 -23.96 -7.45
CA ILE A 47 -12.53 -23.63 -6.87
C ILE A 47 -13.00 -22.25 -7.36
N SER A 48 -12.15 -21.24 -7.25
CA SER A 48 -12.47 -19.85 -7.62
C SER A 48 -11.23 -19.04 -7.94
N THR A 49 -11.43 -17.90 -8.56
CA THR A 49 -10.43 -16.84 -8.72
C THR A 49 -10.93 -15.60 -8.00
N GLY A 50 -10.04 -14.63 -7.74
CA GLY A 50 -10.49 -13.30 -7.31
C GLY A 50 -11.41 -12.66 -8.34
N ASP A 51 -12.32 -11.80 -7.89
CA ASP A 51 -13.29 -11.13 -8.77
C ASP A 51 -12.59 -10.24 -9.80
N PHE A 52 -11.50 -9.57 -9.39
CA PHE A 52 -10.63 -8.77 -10.25
C PHE A 52 -9.17 -8.86 -9.83
N THR A 53 -8.27 -8.39 -10.71
CA THR A 53 -6.86 -8.27 -10.39
C THR A 53 -6.63 -7.21 -9.30
N GLY A 54 -5.80 -7.54 -8.33
CA GLY A 54 -5.42 -6.62 -7.25
C GLY A 54 -4.40 -5.59 -7.72
N LEU A 55 -4.81 -4.35 -7.97
CA LEU A 55 -3.88 -3.25 -8.19
C LEU A 55 -3.17 -2.89 -6.88
N ARG A 56 -1.84 -2.82 -6.93
CA ARG A 56 -1.03 -2.49 -5.75
C ARG A 56 -0.75 -1.01 -5.62
N ASP A 57 -0.55 -0.32 -6.73
CA ASP A 57 -0.22 1.11 -6.82
C ASP A 57 -0.95 1.74 -7.99
N SER A 58 -1.32 3.02 -7.86
CA SER A 58 -1.84 3.84 -8.94
C SER A 58 -1.49 5.31 -8.69
N ARG A 59 -2.41 6.09 -8.09
CA ARG A 59 -2.20 7.49 -7.75
C ARG A 59 -1.87 7.63 -6.27
N ARG A 60 -0.91 8.48 -5.97
CA ARG A 60 -0.57 8.97 -4.64
C ARG A 60 -0.68 10.48 -4.64
N ILE A 61 -1.13 11.05 -3.53
CA ILE A 61 -1.16 12.49 -3.41
C ILE A 61 0.22 13.05 -3.06
N GLN A 62 0.44 14.29 -3.38
CA GLN A 62 1.55 15.06 -2.84
C GLN A 62 1.08 15.74 -1.56
N GLY A 63 1.43 15.18 -0.42
CA GLY A 63 1.14 15.73 0.90
C GLY A 63 2.12 16.82 1.32
N LYS A 64 1.93 17.34 2.51
CA LYS A 64 2.89 18.27 3.13
C LYS A 64 4.26 17.64 3.37
N TYR A 65 4.31 16.33 3.52
CA TYR A 65 5.51 15.52 3.58
C TYR A 65 5.39 14.31 2.67
N VAL A 66 6.47 13.94 2.00
CA VAL A 66 6.57 12.70 1.21
C VAL A 66 7.42 11.71 1.98
N LEU A 67 6.80 10.67 2.53
CA LEU A 67 7.54 9.59 3.21
C LEU A 67 8.40 8.86 2.19
N THR A 68 9.68 8.72 2.48
CA THR A 68 10.66 8.07 1.60
C THR A 68 11.02 6.67 2.08
N GLY A 69 11.50 5.83 1.15
CA GLY A 69 12.05 4.52 1.50
C GLY A 69 13.23 4.63 2.47
N GLU A 70 14.02 5.69 2.39
CA GLU A 70 15.12 5.97 3.32
C GLU A 70 14.59 6.23 4.74
N ASP A 71 13.56 7.09 4.90
CA ASP A 71 12.92 7.33 6.19
C ASP A 71 12.45 6.03 6.84
N VAL A 72 11.87 5.12 6.03
CA VAL A 72 11.40 3.81 6.50
C VAL A 72 12.58 2.92 6.92
N VAL A 73 13.61 2.81 6.09
CA VAL A 73 14.77 1.96 6.36
C VAL A 73 15.54 2.44 7.58
N GLU A 74 15.75 3.75 7.71
CA GLU A 74 16.43 4.33 8.87
C GLU A 74 15.57 4.33 10.14
N GLY A 75 14.25 4.09 10.03
CA GLY A 75 13.33 4.18 11.17
C GLY A 75 13.22 5.58 11.73
N LYS A 76 13.21 6.58 10.84
CA LYS A 76 13.20 8.00 11.19
C LYS A 76 12.05 8.34 12.13
N LEU A 77 12.37 9.06 13.20
CA LEU A 77 11.39 9.63 14.11
C LEU A 77 10.90 10.99 13.58
N PHE A 78 9.60 11.20 13.67
CA PHE A 78 8.96 12.46 13.31
C PHE A 78 8.40 13.14 14.55
N ALA A 79 8.13 14.43 14.48
CA ALA A 79 7.51 15.17 15.59
C ALA A 79 6.02 14.83 15.74
N ASP A 80 5.37 14.37 14.64
CA ASP A 80 3.95 14.14 14.52
C ASP A 80 3.63 12.70 14.00
N PRO A 81 4.17 11.63 14.61
CA PRO A 81 3.97 10.27 14.12
C PRO A 81 2.54 9.82 14.45
N VAL A 82 1.76 9.44 13.43
CA VAL A 82 0.38 8.96 13.63
C VAL A 82 0.23 7.46 13.42
N VAL A 83 1.19 6.81 12.76
CA VAL A 83 1.22 5.36 12.59
C VAL A 83 2.63 4.84 12.83
N ARG A 84 2.71 3.72 13.58
CA ARG A 84 3.91 2.89 13.72
C ARG A 84 3.70 1.56 13.03
N SER A 85 4.66 1.12 12.22
CA SER A 85 4.62 -0.16 11.52
C SER A 85 5.98 -0.84 11.52
N SER A 86 6.00 -2.16 11.33
CA SER A 86 7.23 -2.97 11.24
C SER A 86 7.31 -3.73 9.90
N TYR A 87 6.37 -3.47 8.98
CA TYR A 87 6.37 -4.18 7.71
C TYR A 87 7.55 -3.75 6.85
N PRO A 88 8.32 -4.68 6.27
CA PRO A 88 9.49 -4.34 5.48
C PRO A 88 9.12 -3.63 4.17
N VAL A 89 10.08 -2.93 3.58
CA VAL A 89 10.01 -2.51 2.19
C VAL A 89 10.03 -3.77 1.33
N ASP A 90 8.89 -4.10 0.71
CA ASP A 90 8.69 -5.31 -0.10
C ASP A 90 8.43 -4.90 -1.55
N ILE A 91 9.50 -4.79 -2.33
CA ILE A 91 9.46 -4.44 -3.74
C ILE A 91 9.53 -5.73 -4.56
N HIS A 92 8.53 -5.93 -5.38
CA HIS A 92 8.54 -6.97 -6.40
C HIS A 92 9.01 -6.36 -7.72
N ASP A 93 10.16 -6.79 -8.18
CA ASP A 93 10.75 -6.27 -9.40
C ASP A 93 9.87 -6.55 -10.64
N THR A 94 10.05 -5.71 -11.64
CA THR A 94 9.22 -5.73 -12.87
C THR A 94 9.51 -6.91 -13.79
N ASP A 95 10.62 -7.63 -13.55
CA ASP A 95 10.96 -8.88 -14.24
C ASP A 95 10.07 -10.06 -13.82
N GLY A 96 9.31 -9.91 -12.72
CA GLY A 96 8.41 -10.94 -12.19
C GLY A 96 9.12 -12.06 -11.42
N VAL A 97 10.44 -12.03 -11.29
CA VAL A 97 11.26 -13.09 -10.68
C VAL A 97 11.85 -12.64 -9.37
N SER A 98 12.42 -11.44 -9.31
CA SER A 98 13.10 -10.93 -8.13
C SER A 98 12.16 -10.18 -7.18
N SER A 99 12.52 -10.17 -5.91
CA SER A 99 11.91 -9.30 -4.89
C SER A 99 12.99 -8.81 -3.93
N THR A 100 12.93 -7.52 -3.63
CA THR A 100 13.83 -6.88 -2.67
C THR A 100 13.08 -6.66 -1.38
N ILE A 101 13.55 -7.25 -0.28
CA ILE A 101 12.97 -7.10 1.05
C ILE A 101 14.00 -6.41 1.95
N VAL A 102 13.70 -5.19 2.40
CA VAL A 102 14.56 -4.44 3.32
C VAL A 102 13.79 -4.13 4.59
N LYS A 103 14.29 -4.60 5.72
CA LYS A 103 13.69 -4.33 7.03
C LYS A 103 14.15 -2.97 7.57
N PRO A 104 13.29 -2.23 8.30
CA PRO A 104 13.73 -1.06 9.03
C PRO A 104 14.86 -1.43 10.01
N LYS A 105 15.93 -0.63 10.05
CA LYS A 105 17.10 -0.86 10.93
C LYS A 105 16.72 -0.91 12.41
N THR A 106 15.74 -0.12 12.81
CA THR A 106 15.20 -0.06 14.17
C THR A 106 14.13 -1.12 14.45
N GLY A 107 13.80 -1.97 13.47
CA GLY A 107 12.71 -2.93 13.52
C GLY A 107 11.33 -2.32 13.29
N VAL A 108 11.21 -0.99 13.29
CA VAL A 108 9.96 -0.25 13.09
C VAL A 108 10.20 1.03 12.30
N PHE A 109 9.15 1.57 11.70
CA PHE A 109 9.15 2.90 11.09
C PHE A 109 7.89 3.67 11.49
N TYR A 110 7.88 4.95 11.23
CA TYR A 110 6.81 5.87 11.59
C TYR A 110 6.30 6.61 10.36
N ILE A 111 5.00 6.91 10.36
CA ILE A 111 4.36 7.72 9.32
C ILE A 111 3.88 9.00 9.96
N PRO A 112 4.38 10.18 9.53
CA PRO A 112 3.96 11.45 10.09
C PRO A 112 2.58 11.87 9.56
N TYR A 113 1.86 12.68 10.34
CA TYR A 113 0.56 13.24 9.97
C TYR A 113 0.60 13.99 8.64
N HIS A 114 1.69 14.69 8.38
CA HIS A 114 1.89 15.47 7.17
C HIS A 114 1.87 14.66 5.86
N CYS A 115 1.90 13.33 5.93
CA CYS A 115 1.65 12.46 4.76
C CYS A 115 0.16 12.29 4.43
N LEU A 116 -0.74 12.63 5.37
CA LEU A 116 -2.19 12.46 5.24
C LEU A 116 -2.90 13.73 4.81
N VAL A 117 -2.22 14.87 4.75
CA VAL A 117 -2.76 16.18 4.43
C VAL A 117 -1.95 16.87 3.33
N THR A 118 -2.57 17.79 2.61
CA THR A 118 -1.93 18.58 1.54
C THR A 118 -2.01 20.07 1.82
N ASN A 119 -1.16 20.86 1.16
CA ASN A 119 -1.22 22.32 1.20
C ASN A 119 -2.34 22.89 0.35
N GLU A 120 -2.75 22.18 -0.70
CA GLU A 120 -3.68 22.70 -1.72
C GLU A 120 -5.14 22.64 -1.28
N ILE A 121 -5.51 21.63 -0.48
CA ILE A 121 -6.88 21.40 -0.03
C ILE A 121 -6.91 21.29 1.49
N SER A 122 -7.43 22.32 2.15
CA SER A 122 -7.34 22.44 3.60
C SER A 122 -8.20 21.42 4.37
N ASN A 123 -9.33 21.02 3.82
CA ASN A 123 -10.31 20.13 4.46
C ASN A 123 -10.28 18.69 3.92
N LEU A 124 -9.15 18.24 3.38
CA LEU A 124 -8.96 16.89 2.87
C LEU A 124 -8.03 16.09 3.76
N LEU A 125 -8.49 14.90 4.15
CA LEU A 125 -7.70 13.86 4.79
C LEU A 125 -7.58 12.65 3.88
N LEU A 126 -6.44 12.02 3.89
CA LEU A 126 -6.11 10.85 3.09
C LEU A 126 -5.68 9.70 3.98
N ALA A 127 -6.08 8.49 3.62
CA ALA A 127 -5.67 7.29 4.32
C ALA A 127 -5.46 6.12 3.35
N GLY A 128 -4.66 5.15 3.77
CA GLY A 128 -4.40 3.96 2.98
C GLY A 128 -3.35 4.17 1.88
N ARG A 129 -3.51 3.52 0.76
CA ARG A 129 -2.51 3.44 -0.31
C ARG A 129 -2.25 4.74 -1.08
N CYS A 130 -3.11 5.74 -0.92
CA CYS A 130 -3.01 7.02 -1.64
C CYS A 130 -2.28 8.12 -0.89
N ILE A 131 -1.80 7.87 0.34
CA ILE A 131 -1.05 8.86 1.11
C ILE A 131 0.26 9.24 0.41
N SER A 132 0.86 10.33 0.86
CA SER A 132 2.07 10.89 0.27
C SER A 132 3.31 10.07 0.59
N THR A 133 3.79 9.30 -0.38
CA THR A 133 4.99 8.46 -0.27
C THR A 133 5.74 8.38 -1.58
N ASP A 134 7.03 8.05 -1.53
CA ASP A 134 7.73 7.55 -2.69
C ASP A 134 7.38 6.09 -3.01
N TYR A 135 7.97 5.51 -4.04
CA TYR A 135 7.70 4.14 -4.47
C TYR A 135 8.12 3.09 -3.42
N ALA A 136 9.28 3.29 -2.79
CA ALA A 136 9.82 2.34 -1.83
C ALA A 136 9.03 2.37 -0.51
N ALA A 137 8.71 3.54 0.03
CA ALA A 137 7.85 3.67 1.19
C ALA A 137 6.44 3.13 0.92
N HIS A 138 5.88 3.36 -0.29
CA HIS A 138 4.59 2.79 -0.66
C HIS A 138 4.57 1.26 -0.55
N ALA A 139 5.66 0.58 -0.88
CA ALA A 139 5.75 -0.87 -0.82
C ALA A 139 5.51 -1.44 0.59
N CYS A 140 5.81 -0.70 1.64
CA CYS A 140 5.59 -1.12 3.04
C CYS A 140 4.28 -0.59 3.65
N ILE A 141 3.73 0.55 3.16
CA ILE A 141 2.51 1.11 3.75
C ILE A 141 1.22 0.48 3.20
N ARG A 142 1.26 -0.11 2.00
CA ARG A 142 0.09 -0.65 1.29
C ARG A 142 -0.55 -1.89 1.89
N VAL A 143 0.03 -2.47 2.94
CA VAL A 143 -0.51 -3.64 3.63
C VAL A 143 -1.73 -3.29 4.49
N MET A 144 -2.68 -4.23 4.62
CA MET A 144 -3.97 -3.98 5.27
C MET A 144 -3.84 -3.36 6.66
N ILE A 145 -2.98 -3.91 7.52
CA ILE A 145 -2.84 -3.43 8.91
C ILE A 145 -2.39 -1.97 8.94
N THR A 146 -1.38 -1.61 8.13
CA THR A 146 -0.93 -0.22 8.04
C THR A 146 -2.03 0.69 7.48
N CYS A 147 -2.74 0.24 6.43
CA CYS A 147 -3.86 1.00 5.87
C CYS A 147 -5.02 1.21 6.87
N MET A 148 -5.31 0.21 7.72
CA MET A 148 -6.34 0.33 8.78
C MET A 148 -5.91 1.37 9.82
N ARG A 149 -4.65 1.36 10.26
CA ARG A 149 -4.12 2.36 11.20
C ARG A 149 -4.11 3.77 10.59
N LEU A 150 -3.84 3.91 9.31
CA LEU A 150 -3.96 5.19 8.60
C LEU A 150 -5.41 5.69 8.57
N GLY A 151 -6.37 4.78 8.38
CA GLY A 151 -7.81 5.10 8.45
C GLY A 151 -8.24 5.57 9.83
N GLU A 152 -7.76 4.90 10.88
CA GLU A 152 -7.99 5.31 12.28
C GLU A 152 -7.41 6.70 12.56
N ALA A 153 -6.15 6.95 12.18
CA ALA A 153 -5.51 8.25 12.35
C ALA A 153 -6.27 9.37 11.61
N ALA A 154 -6.70 9.11 10.37
CA ALA A 154 -7.49 10.07 9.61
C ALA A 154 -8.88 10.33 10.26
N GLY A 155 -9.51 9.29 10.82
CA GLY A 155 -10.78 9.42 11.55
C GLY A 155 -10.64 10.26 12.82
N LEU A 156 -9.58 10.03 13.61
CA LEU A 156 -9.27 10.83 14.79
C LEU A 156 -8.99 12.29 14.41
N ALA A 157 -8.19 12.52 13.35
CA ALA A 157 -7.92 13.86 12.85
C ALA A 157 -9.18 14.58 12.38
N ALA A 158 -10.11 13.87 11.73
CA ALA A 158 -11.38 14.46 11.32
C ALA A 158 -12.23 14.88 12.54
N ALA A 159 -12.30 14.03 13.56
CA ALA A 159 -13.02 14.35 14.79
C ALA A 159 -12.40 15.56 15.52
N GLU A 160 -11.08 15.58 15.64
CA GLU A 160 -10.34 16.69 16.27
C GLU A 160 -10.51 18.00 15.47
N SER A 161 -10.48 17.92 14.14
CA SER A 161 -10.74 19.05 13.25
C SER A 161 -12.10 19.69 13.52
N VAL A 162 -13.15 18.87 13.67
CA VAL A 162 -14.49 19.34 13.99
C VAL A 162 -14.56 19.93 15.40
N HIS A 163 -13.95 19.25 16.36
CA HIS A 163 -13.94 19.69 17.77
C HIS A 163 -13.26 21.05 17.96
N LEU A 164 -12.14 21.27 17.29
CA LEU A 164 -11.37 22.50 17.37
C LEU A 164 -11.83 23.59 16.40
N GLY A 165 -12.74 23.29 15.46
CA GLY A 165 -13.09 24.19 14.39
C GLY A 165 -11.91 24.56 13.48
N THR A 166 -10.92 23.66 13.35
CA THR A 166 -9.66 23.89 12.63
C THR A 166 -9.60 22.96 11.42
N ALA A 167 -9.20 23.47 10.26
CA ALA A 167 -9.06 22.62 9.08
C ALA A 167 -8.02 21.52 9.30
N PRO A 168 -8.25 20.29 8.75
CA PRO A 168 -7.34 19.16 8.93
C PRO A 168 -5.88 19.49 8.63
N ASN A 169 -5.60 20.22 7.56
CA ASN A 169 -4.24 20.56 7.20
C ASN A 169 -3.54 21.56 8.15
N ALA A 170 -4.29 22.19 9.05
CA ALA A 170 -3.77 23.12 10.06
C ALA A 170 -3.70 22.49 11.48
N LEU A 171 -4.11 21.23 11.64
CA LEU A 171 -3.99 20.52 12.90
C LEU A 171 -2.52 20.24 13.23
N ASP A 172 -2.24 20.21 14.52
CA ASP A 172 -0.99 19.67 15.05
C ASP A 172 -1.10 18.14 15.09
N GLY A 173 -0.33 17.46 14.25
CA GLY A 173 -0.34 15.98 14.18
C GLY A 173 -0.02 15.29 15.51
N ARG A 174 0.62 15.98 16.45
CA ARG A 174 0.91 15.45 17.79
C ARG A 174 -0.34 15.21 18.64
N SER A 175 -1.44 15.88 18.33
CA SER A 175 -2.72 15.67 19.03
C SER A 175 -3.49 14.45 18.52
N ILE A 176 -3.05 13.83 17.41
CA ILE A 176 -3.75 12.73 16.74
C ILE A 176 -3.29 11.35 17.21
N SER A 177 -2.19 11.24 17.95
CA SER A 177 -1.58 9.96 18.36
C SER A 177 -2.15 9.39 19.66
#